data_803a5c64261b4b5d724c315cf80bce3c
#
_entry.id   803a5c64261b4b5d724c315cf80bce3c
#
_cell.length_a   1.000
_cell.length_b   1.000
_cell.length_c   1.000
_cell.angle_alpha   90.00
_cell.angle_beta   90.00
_cell.angle_gamma   90.00
#
_symmetry.space_group_name_H-M   'P 1'
#
loop_
_entity.id
_entity.type
_entity.pdbx_description
1 polymer ?
#
loop_
_entity_poly.entity_id
_entity_poly.type
_entity_poly.pdbx_seq_one_letter_code
_entity_poly.pdbx_strand_id
1 'polypeptide(L)'
;MEKESKRKTGHSILRYRVRLYDRHFLWLKITKELYSNVATHFFHVLKQEPELLKKSDFLLLRELETLCVGTKEMKAKGILPQFPLHGFPKIPLYFRRSAINAAIDLARKNAGDAEPNMVLYKGMYQNFTDKTVELKLFTGENWVWVTYPFTGREFPEEATKLSPLLVLSKKDAWLEVPLSFEVEDVRTVKERMQTEKRICALSFPDNDVLAVAVIMSIEGKEEVCRFFRGGKQKEHQRKILIDRLQGNQESKNPEVSKALANLNNHYAHSISRQILNFCLEQNIKVIVVPNYEAPIDFRDKKYLKTDAYRWVGRSIISKLKYKAFGQGIVVTSVRPYHIADCCSECGEKIRRYNEGHAAGTNYYGGKLFLCPNGHKGNVAKNTAVNVGKSFLKYYET
;
A
#
# COMPACT_ATOMS: atom_id res chain seq x y z
N MET A 1 38.20 20.38 8.16
CA MET A 1 37.53 19.07 8.33
C MET A 1 36.03 19.32 8.33
N GLU A 2 35.42 19.25 7.17
CA GLU A 2 33.96 19.27 7.02
C GLU A 2 33.40 17.99 7.65
N LYS A 3 32.48 18.14 8.59
CA LYS A 3 31.70 17.03 9.12
C LYS A 3 30.84 16.50 7.98
N GLU A 4 31.19 15.37 7.40
CA GLU A 4 30.27 14.61 6.55
C GLU A 4 28.98 14.41 7.33
N SER A 5 27.95 15.14 6.95
CA SER A 5 26.61 14.91 7.44
C SER A 5 26.21 13.50 7.04
N LYS A 6 26.08 12.59 7.99
CA LYS A 6 25.56 11.23 7.72
C LYS A 6 24.28 11.36 6.93
N ARG A 7 24.33 10.99 5.64
CA ARG A 7 23.15 10.93 4.78
C ARG A 7 22.12 10.03 5.47
N LYS A 8 20.97 10.57 5.77
CA LYS A 8 19.85 9.78 6.29
C LYS A 8 19.41 8.84 5.17
N THR A 9 19.62 7.53 5.35
CA THR A 9 19.08 6.50 4.45
C THR A 9 17.72 6.06 4.93
N GLY A 10 16.82 5.76 4.01
CA GLY A 10 15.52 5.18 4.27
C GLY A 10 15.40 3.79 3.68
N HIS A 11 14.33 3.09 4.02
CA HIS A 11 14.07 1.77 3.46
C HIS A 11 12.69 1.73 2.80
N SER A 12 12.66 1.26 1.55
CA SER A 12 11.42 0.93 0.84
C SER A 12 11.17 -0.56 0.92
N ILE A 13 9.95 -0.97 1.28
CA ILE A 13 9.60 -2.39 1.41
C ILE A 13 8.64 -2.79 0.28
N LEU A 14 9.07 -3.75 -0.53
CA LEU A 14 8.24 -4.41 -1.54
C LEU A 14 7.98 -5.85 -1.13
N ARG A 15 6.77 -6.36 -1.37
CA ARG A 15 6.43 -7.75 -1.09
C ARG A 15 6.47 -8.57 -2.37
N TYR A 16 7.26 -9.64 -2.35
CA TYR A 16 7.33 -10.66 -3.39
C TYR A 16 6.62 -11.91 -2.91
N ARG A 17 5.89 -12.55 -3.80
CA ARG A 17 5.16 -13.77 -3.50
C ARG A 17 5.76 -14.92 -4.28
N VAL A 18 6.20 -15.97 -3.58
CA VAL A 18 6.72 -17.19 -4.16
C VAL A 18 5.86 -18.38 -3.76
N ARG A 19 5.63 -19.31 -4.69
CA ARG A 19 4.84 -20.51 -4.45
C ARG A 19 5.76 -21.65 -4.03
N LEU A 20 5.47 -22.25 -2.90
CA LEU A 20 6.18 -23.45 -2.44
C LEU A 20 5.69 -24.69 -3.20
N TYR A 21 6.61 -25.54 -3.60
CA TYR A 21 6.27 -26.86 -4.13
C TYR A 21 5.90 -27.79 -2.99
N ASP A 22 4.77 -28.48 -3.16
CA ASP A 22 4.02 -29.11 -2.09
C ASP A 22 4.38 -30.56 -1.88
N ARG A 23 5.40 -30.85 -1.05
CA ARG A 23 5.68 -32.23 -0.61
C ARG A 23 5.09 -32.59 0.76
N HIS A 24 4.87 -31.62 1.64
CA HIS A 24 4.44 -31.82 3.03
C HIS A 24 3.36 -30.82 3.44
N PHE A 25 2.33 -30.66 2.61
CA PHE A 25 1.28 -29.66 2.83
C PHE A 25 0.52 -29.88 4.14
N LEU A 26 0.36 -31.15 4.55
CA LEU A 26 -0.25 -31.48 5.84
C LEU A 26 0.55 -30.85 7.01
N TRP A 27 1.87 -30.97 7.00
CA TRP A 27 2.71 -30.39 8.05
C TRP A 27 2.68 -28.87 8.07
N LEU A 28 2.58 -28.22 6.90
CA LEU A 28 2.34 -26.77 6.82
C LEU A 28 1.01 -26.40 7.49
N LYS A 29 -0.06 -27.16 7.24
CA LYS A 29 -1.37 -26.93 7.87
C LYS A 29 -1.30 -27.14 9.38
N ILE A 30 -0.77 -28.27 9.85
CA ILE A 30 -0.62 -28.56 11.27
C ILE A 30 0.20 -27.47 11.96
N THR A 31 1.31 -27.04 11.33
CA THR A 31 2.15 -25.99 11.88
C THR A 31 1.40 -24.66 11.97
N LYS A 32 0.62 -24.30 10.94
CA LYS A 32 -0.16 -23.07 10.94
C LYS A 32 -1.31 -23.11 11.94
N GLU A 33 -1.97 -24.23 12.08
CA GLU A 33 -3.03 -24.44 13.09
C GLU A 33 -2.46 -24.30 14.51
N LEU A 34 -1.34 -24.97 14.79
CA LEU A 34 -0.63 -24.80 16.06
C LEU A 34 -0.27 -23.34 16.31
N TYR A 35 0.21 -22.63 15.26
CA TYR A 35 0.51 -21.21 15.37
C TYR A 35 -0.71 -20.38 15.74
N SER A 36 -1.83 -20.60 15.05
CA SER A 36 -3.09 -19.90 15.32
C SER A 36 -3.57 -20.14 16.74
N ASN A 37 -3.52 -21.39 17.22
CA ASN A 37 -3.93 -21.74 18.57
C ASN A 37 -3.05 -21.07 19.63
N VAL A 38 -1.73 -21.05 19.43
CA VAL A 38 -0.78 -20.36 20.33
C VAL A 38 -0.99 -18.85 20.31
N ALA A 39 -1.21 -18.23 19.15
CA ALA A 39 -1.50 -16.81 19.06
C ALA A 39 -2.84 -16.45 19.73
N THR A 40 -3.86 -17.28 19.56
CA THR A 40 -5.17 -17.11 20.22
C THR A 40 -5.04 -17.19 21.74
N HIS A 41 -4.21 -18.12 22.27
CA HIS A 41 -3.93 -18.17 23.70
C HIS A 41 -3.36 -16.82 24.21
N PHE A 42 -2.33 -16.28 23.57
CA PHE A 42 -1.76 -14.99 23.94
C PHE A 42 -2.76 -13.84 23.78
N PHE A 43 -3.60 -13.89 22.76
CA PHE A 43 -4.67 -12.89 22.57
C PHE A 43 -5.66 -12.91 23.75
N HIS A 44 -6.05 -14.09 24.25
CA HIS A 44 -6.91 -14.20 25.43
C HIS A 44 -6.25 -13.66 26.70
N VAL A 45 -4.94 -13.91 26.87
CA VAL A 45 -4.18 -13.29 27.98
C VAL A 45 -4.22 -11.76 27.90
N LEU A 46 -4.01 -11.19 26.69
CA LEU A 46 -4.09 -9.73 26.49
C LEU A 46 -5.49 -9.17 26.74
N LYS A 47 -6.55 -9.95 26.52
CA LYS A 47 -7.92 -9.53 26.89
C LYS A 47 -8.15 -9.51 28.40
N GLN A 48 -7.50 -10.42 29.14
CA GLN A 48 -7.58 -10.46 30.60
C GLN A 48 -6.68 -9.40 31.26
N GLU A 49 -5.57 -9.06 30.62
CA GLU A 49 -4.57 -8.10 31.11
C GLU A 49 -4.41 -6.91 30.15
N PRO A 50 -5.46 -6.09 29.91
CA PRO A 50 -5.44 -5.03 28.88
C PRO A 50 -4.41 -3.93 29.14
N GLU A 51 -4.00 -3.73 30.40
CA GLU A 51 -2.98 -2.76 30.78
C GLU A 51 -1.61 -3.05 30.13
N LEU A 52 -1.36 -4.32 29.78
CA LEU A 52 -0.14 -4.71 29.07
C LEU A 52 0.00 -4.00 27.74
N LEU A 53 -1.10 -3.76 27.01
CA LEU A 53 -1.09 -3.10 25.70
C LEU A 53 -0.59 -1.64 25.74
N LYS A 54 -0.54 -1.02 26.92
CA LYS A 54 0.01 0.34 27.10
C LYS A 54 1.55 0.36 27.12
N LYS A 55 2.19 -0.80 27.27
CA LYS A 55 3.65 -0.93 27.32
C LYS A 55 4.27 -0.92 25.93
N SER A 56 5.59 -0.65 25.87
CA SER A 56 6.33 -0.78 24.63
C SER A 56 6.37 -2.25 24.16
N ASP A 57 6.50 -2.47 22.86
CA ASP A 57 6.46 -3.83 22.25
C ASP A 57 7.46 -4.79 22.87
N PHE A 58 8.64 -4.30 23.19
CA PHE A 58 9.69 -5.09 23.84
C PHE A 58 9.31 -5.54 25.27
N LEU A 59 8.79 -4.64 26.08
CA LEU A 59 8.35 -4.93 27.44
C LEU A 59 7.13 -5.85 27.43
N LEU A 60 6.16 -5.57 26.58
CA LEU A 60 4.96 -6.35 26.40
C LEU A 60 5.28 -7.81 26.04
N LEU A 61 6.16 -8.02 25.05
CA LEU A 61 6.60 -9.36 24.67
C LEU A 61 7.24 -10.11 25.85
N ARG A 62 8.14 -9.44 26.59
CA ARG A 62 8.82 -10.08 27.74
C ARG A 62 7.85 -10.43 28.86
N GLU A 63 6.89 -9.57 29.15
CA GLU A 63 5.90 -9.85 30.20
C GLU A 63 4.97 -10.99 29.81
N LEU A 64 4.49 -11.03 28.57
CA LEU A 64 3.71 -12.17 28.08
C LEU A 64 4.51 -13.48 28.13
N GLU A 65 5.81 -13.46 27.80
CA GLU A 65 6.66 -14.63 27.98
C GLU A 65 6.76 -15.03 29.46
N THR A 66 6.85 -14.08 30.37
CA THR A 66 6.90 -14.35 31.83
C THR A 66 5.58 -14.93 32.31
N LEU A 67 4.46 -14.34 31.93
CA LEU A 67 3.12 -14.77 32.34
C LEU A 67 2.73 -16.17 31.82
N CYS A 68 3.25 -16.56 30.64
CA CYS A 68 2.83 -17.82 30.00
C CYS A 68 3.89 -18.93 30.03
N VAL A 69 5.18 -18.58 30.12
CA VAL A 69 6.29 -19.55 30.09
C VAL A 69 7.08 -19.58 31.41
N GLY A 70 7.01 -18.50 32.17
CA GLY A 70 7.76 -18.30 33.42
C GLY A 70 9.24 -17.98 33.18
N THR A 71 9.88 -17.48 34.23
CA THR A 71 11.31 -17.23 34.27
C THR A 71 12.10 -18.51 34.61
N LYS A 72 13.42 -18.48 34.45
CA LYS A 72 14.29 -19.57 34.86
C LYS A 72 14.19 -19.82 36.37
N GLU A 73 14.07 -18.76 37.17
CA GLU A 73 13.92 -18.84 38.62
C GLU A 73 12.59 -19.46 39.04
N MET A 74 11.49 -19.12 38.40
CA MET A 74 10.18 -19.72 38.63
C MET A 74 10.24 -21.23 38.34
N LYS A 75 10.86 -21.63 37.24
CA LYS A 75 11.03 -23.06 36.87
C LYS A 75 11.90 -23.81 37.87
N ALA A 76 12.98 -23.20 38.35
CA ALA A 76 13.85 -23.80 39.37
C ALA A 76 13.13 -24.00 40.71
N LYS A 77 12.17 -23.09 41.04
CA LYS A 77 11.35 -23.18 42.26
C LYS A 77 10.04 -23.98 42.07
N GLY A 78 9.80 -24.57 40.90
CA GLY A 78 8.55 -25.28 40.61
C GLY A 78 7.30 -24.37 40.53
N ILE A 79 7.47 -23.06 40.41
CA ILE A 79 6.36 -22.08 40.33
C ILE A 79 5.82 -22.09 38.90
N LEU A 80 4.53 -22.35 38.75
CA LEU A 80 3.85 -22.31 37.46
C LEU A 80 3.59 -20.84 37.04
N PRO A 81 3.69 -20.52 35.75
CA PRO A 81 3.27 -19.24 35.24
C PRO A 81 1.76 -19.03 35.40
N GLN A 82 1.30 -17.79 35.40
CA GLN A 82 -0.11 -17.44 35.62
C GLN A 82 -1.03 -17.97 34.50
N PHE A 83 -0.57 -17.92 33.25
CA PHE A 83 -1.30 -18.39 32.06
C PHE A 83 -0.48 -19.44 31.30
N PRO A 84 -0.26 -20.63 31.85
CA PRO A 84 0.68 -21.61 31.30
C PRO A 84 0.21 -22.14 29.94
N LEU A 85 1.18 -22.46 29.07
CA LEU A 85 0.92 -23.08 27.77
C LEU A 85 0.64 -24.57 27.92
N HIS A 86 -0.33 -24.94 28.78
CA HIS A 86 -0.73 -26.33 28.97
C HIS A 86 -1.42 -26.89 27.72
N GLY A 87 -1.15 -28.13 27.37
CA GLY A 87 -1.71 -28.78 26.18
C GLY A 87 -1.02 -28.45 24.86
N PHE A 88 -0.04 -27.54 24.87
CA PHE A 88 0.78 -27.30 23.69
C PHE A 88 2.07 -28.15 23.73
N PRO A 89 2.57 -28.62 22.56
CA PRO A 89 3.87 -29.25 22.47
C PRO A 89 4.98 -28.24 22.84
N LYS A 90 6.22 -28.74 23.00
CA LYS A 90 7.38 -27.83 23.20
C LYS A 90 7.54 -26.88 22.03
N ILE A 91 7.23 -25.58 22.26
CA ILE A 91 7.20 -24.55 21.22
C ILE A 91 8.57 -23.89 21.10
N PRO A 92 9.18 -23.82 19.90
CA PRO A 92 10.43 -23.10 19.67
C PRO A 92 10.31 -21.62 19.99
N LEU A 93 11.39 -21.01 20.49
CA LEU A 93 11.43 -19.62 20.94
C LEU A 93 10.91 -18.63 19.86
N TYR A 94 11.42 -18.72 18.65
CA TYR A 94 11.08 -17.79 17.59
C TYR A 94 9.66 -17.98 17.07
N PHE A 95 9.14 -19.21 17.06
CA PHE A 95 7.75 -19.49 16.76
C PHE A 95 6.82 -18.83 17.79
N ARG A 96 7.11 -19.00 19.07
CA ARG A 96 6.35 -18.40 20.16
C ARG A 96 6.36 -16.88 20.09
N ARG A 97 7.53 -16.25 19.89
CA ARG A 97 7.64 -14.80 19.77
C ARG A 97 6.91 -14.22 18.57
N SER A 98 6.91 -14.93 17.46
CA SER A 98 6.11 -14.56 16.29
C SER A 98 4.61 -14.63 16.60
N ALA A 99 4.15 -15.67 17.29
CA ALA A 99 2.74 -15.81 17.69
C ALA A 99 2.32 -14.74 18.71
N ILE A 100 3.20 -14.36 19.66
CA ILE A 100 2.96 -13.24 20.58
C ILE A 100 2.76 -11.92 19.79
N ASN A 101 3.64 -11.61 18.84
CA ASN A 101 3.52 -10.39 18.05
C ASN A 101 2.25 -10.38 17.19
N ALA A 102 1.85 -11.54 16.65
CA ALA A 102 0.57 -11.64 15.93
C ALA A 102 -0.63 -11.41 16.87
N ALA A 103 -0.58 -11.91 18.11
CA ALA A 103 -1.61 -11.66 19.11
C ALA A 103 -1.70 -10.18 19.52
N ILE A 104 -0.56 -9.50 19.69
CA ILE A 104 -0.49 -8.06 19.98
C ILE A 104 -1.14 -7.26 18.85
N ASP A 105 -0.82 -7.58 17.60
CA ASP A 105 -1.39 -6.93 16.42
C ASP A 105 -2.92 -7.09 16.36
N LEU A 106 -3.44 -8.29 16.65
CA LEU A 106 -4.87 -8.55 16.69
C LEU A 106 -5.56 -7.79 17.83
N ALA A 107 -4.94 -7.76 19.02
CA ALA A 107 -5.48 -7.04 20.17
C ALA A 107 -5.57 -5.54 19.93
N ARG A 108 -4.53 -4.93 19.36
CA ARG A 108 -4.51 -3.49 19.04
C ARG A 108 -5.52 -3.08 17.96
N LYS A 109 -5.82 -3.98 17.04
CA LYS A 109 -6.80 -3.75 15.95
C LYS A 109 -8.23 -4.11 16.35
N ASN A 110 -8.48 -4.60 17.56
CA ASN A 110 -9.75 -5.18 17.98
C ASN A 110 -10.30 -6.24 17.00
N ALA A 111 -9.40 -7.02 16.41
CA ALA A 111 -9.70 -7.98 15.33
C ALA A 111 -9.69 -9.43 15.85
N GLY A 112 -10.45 -9.71 16.93
CA GLY A 112 -10.40 -10.99 17.66
C GLY A 112 -10.77 -12.23 16.85
N ASP A 113 -11.58 -12.06 15.80
CA ASP A 113 -12.01 -13.18 14.93
C ASP A 113 -11.12 -13.34 13.69
N ALA A 114 -10.09 -12.51 13.53
CA ALA A 114 -9.20 -12.59 12.39
C ALA A 114 -8.13 -13.66 12.59
N GLU A 115 -7.83 -14.42 11.54
CA GLU A 115 -6.75 -15.40 11.55
C GLU A 115 -5.38 -14.69 11.70
N PRO A 116 -4.52 -15.12 12.67
CA PRO A 116 -3.22 -14.51 12.88
C PRO A 116 -2.28 -14.76 11.70
N ASN A 117 -1.56 -13.72 11.30
CA ASN A 117 -0.54 -13.79 10.27
C ASN A 117 0.71 -14.53 10.79
N MET A 118 1.06 -15.65 10.16
CA MET A 118 2.24 -16.43 10.53
C MET A 118 3.51 -15.85 9.89
N VAL A 119 4.17 -14.92 10.59
CA VAL A 119 5.46 -14.39 10.19
C VAL A 119 6.57 -15.34 10.64
N LEU A 120 7.42 -15.77 9.72
CA LEU A 120 8.53 -16.67 10.01
C LEU A 120 9.76 -15.87 10.42
N TYR A 121 10.19 -15.98 11.68
CA TYR A 121 11.42 -15.37 12.18
C TYR A 121 12.65 -16.25 11.89
N LYS A 122 13.85 -15.67 11.92
CA LYS A 122 15.10 -16.45 11.86
C LYS A 122 15.07 -17.54 12.94
N GLY A 123 15.37 -18.79 12.54
CA GLY A 123 15.17 -19.97 13.40
C GLY A 123 13.85 -20.71 13.17
N MET A 124 12.89 -20.14 12.39
CA MET A 124 11.76 -20.84 11.79
C MET A 124 12.02 -21.14 10.31
N TYR A 125 12.96 -20.45 9.69
CA TYR A 125 13.48 -20.72 8.36
C TYR A 125 15.00 -20.55 8.35
N GLN A 126 15.66 -21.24 7.42
CA GLN A 126 17.10 -21.14 7.13
C GLN A 126 17.35 -21.46 5.66
N ASN A 127 18.61 -21.36 5.21
CA ASN A 127 19.05 -21.70 3.85
C ASN A 127 18.13 -21.13 2.76
N PHE A 128 17.74 -19.84 2.91
CA PHE A 128 16.86 -19.16 1.99
C PHE A 128 17.65 -18.65 0.77
N THR A 129 17.76 -19.48 -0.24
CA THR A 129 18.40 -19.19 -1.53
C THR A 129 17.43 -18.47 -2.49
N ASP A 130 17.71 -18.47 -3.79
CA ASP A 130 16.79 -17.93 -4.80
C ASP A 130 15.80 -18.96 -5.34
N LYS A 131 15.98 -20.24 -5.00
CA LYS A 131 15.13 -21.34 -5.48
C LYS A 131 14.59 -22.25 -4.38
N THR A 132 15.18 -22.19 -3.19
CA THR A 132 14.83 -23.07 -2.08
C THR A 132 14.83 -22.34 -0.75
N VAL A 133 14.04 -22.83 0.18
CA VAL A 133 14.02 -22.40 1.58
C VAL A 133 13.82 -23.61 2.47
N GLU A 134 14.49 -23.66 3.60
CA GLU A 134 14.20 -24.65 4.64
C GLU A 134 13.28 -24.03 5.69
N LEU A 135 12.17 -24.72 5.98
CA LEU A 135 11.19 -24.33 6.98
C LEU A 135 11.19 -25.32 8.13
N LYS A 136 11.10 -24.79 9.35
CA LYS A 136 10.92 -25.59 10.55
C LYS A 136 9.44 -25.84 10.77
N LEU A 137 9.01 -27.09 10.61
CA LEU A 137 7.61 -27.50 10.67
C LEU A 137 7.36 -28.46 11.83
N PHE A 138 6.14 -28.43 12.34
CA PHE A 138 5.63 -29.37 13.31
C PHE A 138 4.86 -30.50 12.60
N THR A 139 5.25 -31.75 12.84
CA THR A 139 4.63 -32.91 12.18
C THR A 139 3.35 -33.39 12.87
N GLY A 140 3.05 -32.87 14.05
CA GLY A 140 2.07 -33.36 15.00
C GLY A 140 2.75 -33.93 16.27
N GLU A 141 3.99 -34.38 16.14
CA GLU A 141 4.78 -34.96 17.25
C GLU A 141 6.10 -34.21 17.45
N ASN A 142 6.83 -33.97 16.37
CA ASN A 142 8.18 -33.43 16.42
C ASN A 142 8.36 -32.23 15.48
N TRP A 143 9.38 -31.40 15.78
CA TRP A 143 9.81 -30.32 14.92
C TRP A 143 10.91 -30.81 13.98
N VAL A 144 10.69 -30.63 12.67
CA VAL A 144 11.61 -31.06 11.60
C VAL A 144 11.93 -29.90 10.68
N TRP A 145 13.10 -29.94 10.04
CA TRP A 145 13.48 -29.05 8.96
C TRP A 145 13.12 -29.69 7.62
N VAL A 146 12.43 -28.92 6.78
CA VAL A 146 11.98 -29.37 5.45
C VAL A 146 12.41 -28.37 4.40
N THR A 147 13.10 -28.86 3.36
CA THR A 147 13.51 -28.03 2.22
C THR A 147 12.38 -27.94 1.20
N TYR A 148 11.96 -26.73 0.91
CA TYR A 148 10.95 -26.41 -0.11
C TYR A 148 11.60 -25.72 -1.31
N PRO A 149 11.58 -26.35 -2.49
CA PRO A 149 11.73 -25.62 -3.73
C PRO A 149 10.56 -24.67 -3.91
N PHE A 150 10.80 -23.52 -4.53
CA PHE A 150 9.71 -22.57 -4.83
C PHE A 150 9.86 -21.98 -6.23
N THR A 151 8.76 -21.47 -6.75
CA THR A 151 8.70 -20.69 -7.98
C THR A 151 8.13 -19.31 -7.71
N GLY A 152 8.59 -18.34 -8.47
CA GLY A 152 8.16 -16.97 -8.38
C GLY A 152 9.10 -16.05 -9.14
N ARG A 153 8.93 -14.77 -8.90
CA ARG A 153 9.82 -13.75 -9.44
C ARG A 153 11.17 -13.83 -8.71
N GLU A 154 12.27 -13.70 -9.46
CA GLU A 154 13.62 -13.62 -8.90
C GLU A 154 13.75 -12.44 -7.93
N PHE A 155 14.50 -12.64 -6.87
CA PHE A 155 14.78 -11.59 -5.89
C PHE A 155 15.91 -10.70 -6.43
N PRO A 156 15.73 -9.36 -6.41
CA PRO A 156 16.83 -8.45 -6.76
C PRO A 156 18.01 -8.61 -5.81
N GLU A 157 19.23 -8.58 -6.35
CA GLU A 157 20.46 -8.77 -5.57
C GLU A 157 20.66 -7.68 -4.50
N GLU A 158 20.25 -6.43 -4.83
CA GLU A 158 20.33 -5.27 -3.93
C GLU A 158 19.32 -5.31 -2.79
N ALA A 159 18.37 -6.27 -2.80
CA ALA A 159 17.30 -6.34 -1.81
C ALA A 159 17.67 -7.19 -0.60
N THR A 160 17.45 -6.66 0.60
CA THR A 160 17.52 -7.43 1.83
C THR A 160 16.21 -8.18 2.08
N LYS A 161 16.26 -9.51 2.14
CA LYS A 161 15.10 -10.35 2.47
C LYS A 161 14.78 -10.21 3.96
N LEU A 162 13.55 -9.78 4.28
CA LEU A 162 13.03 -9.71 5.64
C LEU A 162 12.24 -10.98 5.98
N SER A 163 11.73 -11.06 7.21
CA SER A 163 10.96 -12.21 7.70
C SER A 163 9.74 -12.48 6.83
N PRO A 164 9.66 -13.64 6.15
CA PRO A 164 8.56 -13.96 5.26
C PRO A 164 7.28 -14.33 6.02
N LEU A 165 6.13 -14.15 5.38
CA LEU A 165 4.82 -14.55 5.85
C LEU A 165 4.39 -15.84 5.15
N LEU A 166 4.03 -16.87 5.90
CA LEU A 166 3.44 -18.10 5.36
C LEU A 166 1.94 -17.90 5.12
N VAL A 167 1.52 -18.06 3.86
CA VAL A 167 0.13 -17.96 3.42
C VAL A 167 -0.30 -19.32 2.85
N LEU A 168 -1.33 -19.91 3.45
CA LEU A 168 -1.92 -21.16 2.95
C LEU A 168 -3.26 -20.87 2.28
N SER A 169 -3.53 -21.57 1.20
CA SER A 169 -4.84 -21.68 0.56
C SER A 169 -5.33 -23.11 0.66
N LYS A 170 -6.49 -23.44 0.06
CA LYS A 170 -7.01 -24.82 0.08
C LYS A 170 -6.05 -25.83 -0.54
N LYS A 171 -5.26 -25.44 -1.54
CA LYS A 171 -4.39 -26.34 -2.33
C LYS A 171 -2.95 -25.85 -2.46
N ASP A 172 -2.62 -24.63 -2.07
CA ASP A 172 -1.33 -24.01 -2.34
C ASP A 172 -0.74 -23.39 -1.08
N ALA A 173 0.58 -23.41 -0.99
CA ALA A 173 1.36 -22.71 0.01
C ALA A 173 2.23 -21.63 -0.65
N TRP A 174 2.30 -20.46 -0.03
CA TRP A 174 3.03 -19.31 -0.52
C TRP A 174 3.86 -18.68 0.60
N LEU A 175 5.01 -18.14 0.23
CA LEU A 175 5.70 -17.18 1.07
C LEU A 175 5.55 -15.78 0.47
N GLU A 176 5.07 -14.85 1.28
CA GLU A 176 5.15 -13.43 0.99
C GLU A 176 6.42 -12.90 1.64
N VAL A 177 7.42 -12.60 0.82
CA VAL A 177 8.74 -12.18 1.26
C VAL A 177 8.84 -10.66 1.15
N PRO A 178 8.87 -9.93 2.28
CA PRO A 178 9.15 -8.51 2.24
C PRO A 178 10.63 -8.31 1.89
N LEU A 179 10.89 -7.48 0.88
CA LEU A 179 12.21 -7.09 0.44
C LEU A 179 12.45 -5.64 0.81
N SER A 180 13.51 -5.36 1.52
CA SER A 180 13.93 -4.02 1.90
C SER A 180 14.97 -3.52 0.89
N PHE A 181 14.70 -2.34 0.32
CA PHE A 181 15.62 -1.62 -0.55
C PHE A 181 16.09 -0.37 0.15
N GLU A 182 17.36 -0.06 0.06
CA GLU A 182 17.89 1.20 0.56
C GLU A 182 17.47 2.35 -0.37
N VAL A 183 17.05 3.46 0.23
CA VAL A 183 16.66 4.69 -0.46
C VAL A 183 17.66 5.77 -0.10
N GLU A 184 18.44 6.22 -1.05
CA GLU A 184 19.51 7.19 -0.83
C GLU A 184 19.01 8.59 -0.49
N ASP A 185 17.87 9.01 -1.08
CA ASP A 185 17.33 10.35 -0.90
C ASP A 185 16.00 10.30 -0.14
N VAL A 186 16.03 10.59 1.14
CA VAL A 186 14.87 10.66 2.06
C VAL A 186 14.59 12.08 2.55
N ARG A 187 15.12 13.09 1.86
CA ARG A 187 14.85 14.50 2.18
C ARG A 187 13.35 14.76 2.19
N THR A 188 12.91 15.57 3.13
CA THR A 188 11.52 16.04 3.22
C THR A 188 11.17 16.94 2.04
N VAL A 189 9.87 17.20 1.84
CA VAL A 189 9.40 18.13 0.80
C VAL A 189 10.05 19.50 0.98
N LYS A 190 10.16 20.01 2.22
CA LYS A 190 10.75 21.31 2.52
C LYS A 190 12.23 21.38 2.11
N GLU A 191 13.00 20.35 2.47
CA GLU A 191 14.43 20.25 2.10
C GLU A 191 14.62 20.17 0.57
N ARG A 192 13.72 19.45 -0.12
CA ARG A 192 13.78 19.37 -1.59
C ARG A 192 13.45 20.69 -2.27
N MET A 193 12.44 21.40 -1.80
CA MET A 193 12.05 22.70 -2.39
C MET A 193 13.13 23.78 -2.27
N GLN A 194 14.16 23.57 -1.44
CA GLN A 194 15.34 24.45 -1.38
C GLN A 194 16.33 24.21 -2.53
N THR A 195 16.32 23.02 -3.13
CA THR A 195 17.30 22.61 -4.16
C THR A 195 16.68 22.30 -5.52
N GLU A 196 15.46 21.76 -5.51
CA GLU A 196 14.76 21.37 -6.73
C GLU A 196 14.06 22.59 -7.36
N LYS A 197 14.29 22.78 -8.67
CA LYS A 197 13.70 23.91 -9.43
C LYS A 197 12.41 23.55 -10.15
N ARG A 198 11.99 22.29 -10.09
CA ARG A 198 10.84 21.76 -10.82
C ARG A 198 10.04 20.78 -9.99
N ILE A 199 8.74 20.77 -10.24
CA ILE A 199 7.78 19.83 -9.66
C ILE A 199 6.96 19.15 -10.75
N CYS A 200 6.38 17.98 -10.46
CA CYS A 200 5.37 17.35 -11.31
C CYS A 200 4.02 17.40 -10.60
N ALA A 201 3.08 18.15 -11.16
CA ALA A 201 1.71 18.24 -10.66
C ALA A 201 0.78 17.28 -11.42
N LEU A 202 -0.09 16.59 -10.71
CA LEU A 202 -0.97 15.57 -11.28
C LEU A 202 -2.45 15.93 -11.12
N SER A 203 -3.25 15.54 -12.10
CA SER A 203 -4.70 15.44 -11.99
C SER A 203 -5.18 14.07 -12.43
N PHE A 204 -6.35 13.65 -11.95
CA PHE A 204 -6.92 12.32 -12.20
C PHE A 204 -8.35 12.43 -12.70
N PRO A 205 -8.56 12.74 -14.01
CA PRO A 205 -9.88 12.74 -14.60
C PRO A 205 -10.46 11.33 -14.70
N ASP A 206 -11.79 11.22 -14.60
CA ASP A 206 -12.49 9.94 -14.78
C ASP A 206 -13.07 9.83 -16.19
N ASN A 207 -12.21 9.70 -17.19
CA ASN A 207 -12.58 9.56 -18.58
C ASN A 207 -11.56 8.67 -19.33
N ASP A 208 -11.35 8.89 -20.63
CA ASP A 208 -10.34 8.17 -21.42
C ASP A 208 -8.91 8.39 -20.86
N VAL A 209 -8.66 9.56 -20.30
CA VAL A 209 -7.41 9.90 -19.61
C VAL A 209 -7.55 9.57 -18.15
N LEU A 210 -6.65 8.74 -17.61
CA LEU A 210 -6.65 8.32 -16.20
C LEU A 210 -5.79 9.21 -15.31
N ALA A 211 -4.80 9.88 -15.90
CA ALA A 211 -3.99 10.89 -15.22
C ALA A 211 -3.42 11.90 -16.24
N VAL A 212 -3.18 13.12 -15.78
CA VAL A 212 -2.42 14.13 -16.51
C VAL A 212 -1.29 14.60 -15.60
N ALA A 213 -0.06 14.63 -16.12
CA ALA A 213 1.10 15.18 -15.45
C ALA A 213 1.54 16.45 -16.14
N VAL A 214 1.81 17.48 -15.34
CA VAL A 214 2.37 18.74 -15.80
C VAL A 214 3.64 19.00 -15.01
N ILE A 215 4.76 19.15 -15.70
CA ILE A 215 6.00 19.61 -15.11
C ILE A 215 5.99 21.13 -15.11
N MET A 216 6.27 21.70 -13.95
CA MET A 216 6.28 23.14 -13.72
C MET A 216 7.57 23.55 -13.04
N SER A 217 8.09 24.71 -13.42
CA SER A 217 9.14 25.38 -12.65
C SER A 217 8.60 25.90 -11.31
N ILE A 218 9.48 26.23 -10.38
CA ILE A 218 9.09 26.84 -9.08
C ILE A 218 8.46 28.23 -9.26
N GLU A 219 8.71 28.91 -10.37
CA GLU A 219 8.05 30.18 -10.73
C GLU A 219 6.63 29.98 -11.29
N GLY A 220 6.13 28.74 -11.31
CA GLY A 220 4.78 28.41 -11.75
C GLY A 220 4.61 28.31 -13.27
N LYS A 221 5.69 28.29 -14.05
CA LYS A 221 5.66 28.14 -15.51
C LYS A 221 5.54 26.66 -15.89
N GLU A 222 4.60 26.36 -16.79
CA GLU A 222 4.45 25.04 -17.37
C GLU A 222 5.60 24.77 -18.38
N GLU A 223 6.21 23.59 -18.30
CA GLU A 223 7.28 23.15 -19.21
C GLU A 223 6.86 21.98 -20.08
N VAL A 224 6.33 20.91 -19.47
CA VAL A 224 5.97 19.67 -20.18
C VAL A 224 4.64 19.15 -19.64
N CYS A 225 3.78 18.63 -20.54
CA CYS A 225 2.52 18.00 -20.19
C CYS A 225 2.43 16.61 -20.82
N ARG A 226 2.00 15.61 -20.05
CA ARG A 226 1.77 14.24 -20.53
C ARG A 226 0.42 13.69 -20.07
N PHE A 227 -0.32 13.08 -21.00
CA PHE A 227 -1.62 12.47 -20.77
C PHE A 227 -1.45 10.93 -20.70
N PHE A 228 -1.87 10.32 -19.62
CA PHE A 228 -1.87 8.87 -19.43
C PHE A 228 -3.26 8.33 -19.72
N ARG A 229 -3.40 7.67 -20.85
CA ARG A 229 -4.67 7.13 -21.36
C ARG A 229 -4.92 5.72 -20.88
N GLY A 230 -6.12 5.18 -21.16
CA GLY A 230 -6.52 3.80 -20.85
C GLY A 230 -7.92 3.68 -20.26
N GLY A 231 -8.62 4.79 -20.06
CA GLY A 231 -9.95 4.79 -19.45
C GLY A 231 -10.99 4.08 -20.31
N LYS A 232 -10.98 4.27 -21.64
CA LYS A 232 -11.88 3.56 -22.57
C LYS A 232 -11.65 2.04 -22.52
N GLN A 233 -10.39 1.62 -22.55
CA GLN A 233 -10.04 0.20 -22.48
C GLN A 233 -10.44 -0.41 -21.14
N LYS A 234 -10.20 0.29 -20.03
CA LYS A 234 -10.64 -0.11 -18.69
C LYS A 234 -12.15 -0.29 -18.63
N GLU A 235 -12.92 0.67 -19.16
CA GLU A 235 -14.38 0.62 -19.16
C GLU A 235 -14.91 -0.53 -20.04
N HIS A 236 -14.28 -0.77 -21.18
CA HIS A 236 -14.61 -1.91 -22.05
C HIS A 236 -14.37 -3.24 -21.30
N GLN A 237 -13.23 -3.42 -20.67
CA GLN A 237 -12.93 -4.62 -19.87
C GLN A 237 -13.88 -4.77 -18.67
N ARG A 238 -14.26 -3.64 -18.04
CA ARG A 238 -15.26 -3.64 -16.97
C ARG A 238 -16.60 -4.19 -17.43
N LYS A 239 -17.09 -3.74 -18.59
CA LYS A 239 -18.34 -4.23 -19.18
C LYS A 239 -18.27 -5.73 -19.46
N ILE A 240 -17.21 -6.21 -20.13
CA ILE A 240 -17.00 -7.63 -20.38
C ILE A 240 -17.02 -8.47 -19.10
N LEU A 241 -16.39 -7.99 -18.02
CA LEU A 241 -16.38 -8.71 -16.74
C LEU A 241 -17.78 -8.78 -16.12
N ILE A 242 -18.54 -7.70 -16.18
CA ILE A 242 -19.93 -7.66 -15.68
C ILE A 242 -20.81 -8.61 -16.48
N ASP A 243 -20.74 -8.56 -17.80
CA ASP A 243 -21.55 -9.40 -18.69
C ASP A 243 -21.25 -10.91 -18.49
N ARG A 244 -19.95 -11.26 -18.31
CA ARG A 244 -19.53 -12.66 -18.08
C ARG A 244 -19.95 -13.22 -16.72
N LEU A 245 -20.01 -12.37 -15.69
CA LEU A 245 -20.27 -12.78 -14.30
C LEU A 245 -21.75 -12.61 -13.91
N GLN A 246 -22.63 -12.47 -14.90
CA GLN A 246 -24.08 -12.31 -14.78
C GLN A 246 -24.57 -10.94 -14.30
N GLY A 247 -24.69 -10.06 -15.25
CA GLY A 247 -25.79 -9.12 -15.34
C GLY A 247 -25.81 -8.00 -14.30
N ASN A 248 -26.80 -7.26 -14.43
CA ASN A 248 -27.14 -5.96 -13.87
C ASN A 248 -27.15 -5.81 -12.33
N GLN A 249 -26.64 -6.77 -11.54
CA GLN A 249 -26.57 -6.71 -10.08
C GLN A 249 -25.11 -6.58 -9.58
N GLU A 250 -24.44 -5.51 -9.96
CA GLU A 250 -23.02 -5.22 -9.60
C GLU A 250 -22.74 -5.29 -8.09
N SER A 251 -23.71 -5.03 -7.24
CA SER A 251 -23.49 -4.82 -5.80
C SER A 251 -23.63 -6.08 -4.92
N LYS A 252 -24.04 -7.21 -5.47
CA LYS A 252 -24.38 -8.39 -4.66
C LYS A 252 -23.52 -9.63 -4.93
N ASN A 253 -22.72 -9.64 -6.02
CA ASN A 253 -21.85 -10.78 -6.35
C ASN A 253 -20.40 -10.51 -5.92
N PRO A 254 -19.87 -11.24 -4.91
CA PRO A 254 -18.50 -11.05 -4.42
C PRO A 254 -17.43 -11.34 -5.49
N GLU A 255 -17.69 -12.22 -6.47
CA GLU A 255 -16.77 -12.51 -7.55
C GLU A 255 -16.62 -11.34 -8.53
N VAL A 256 -17.74 -10.68 -8.88
CA VAL A 256 -17.73 -9.46 -9.67
C VAL A 256 -16.95 -8.35 -8.98
N SER A 257 -17.24 -8.11 -7.69
CA SER A 257 -16.55 -7.11 -6.88
C SER A 257 -15.04 -7.36 -6.84
N LYS A 258 -14.62 -8.61 -6.68
CA LYS A 258 -13.21 -9.03 -6.68
C LYS A 258 -12.56 -8.82 -8.05
N ALA A 259 -13.24 -9.18 -9.14
CA ALA A 259 -12.73 -9.00 -10.50
C ALA A 259 -12.57 -7.51 -10.85
N LEU A 260 -13.54 -6.67 -10.50
CA LEU A 260 -13.47 -5.22 -10.69
C LEU A 260 -12.37 -4.57 -9.85
N ALA A 261 -12.19 -5.01 -8.60
CA ALA A 261 -11.08 -4.56 -7.74
C ALA A 261 -9.71 -4.93 -8.35
N ASN A 262 -9.57 -6.14 -8.89
CA ASN A 262 -8.36 -6.58 -9.59
C ASN A 262 -8.09 -5.75 -10.86
N LEU A 263 -9.13 -5.45 -11.65
CA LEU A 263 -9.03 -4.60 -12.83
C LEU A 263 -8.54 -3.19 -12.44
N ASN A 264 -9.16 -2.57 -11.44
CA ASN A 264 -8.73 -1.25 -10.94
C ASN A 264 -7.29 -1.28 -10.43
N ASN A 265 -6.91 -2.33 -9.70
CA ASN A 265 -5.56 -2.49 -9.19
C ASN A 265 -4.53 -2.63 -10.34
N HIS A 266 -4.86 -3.38 -11.40
CA HIS A 266 -4.03 -3.50 -12.60
C HIS A 266 -3.76 -2.13 -13.24
N TYR A 267 -4.80 -1.34 -13.51
CA TYR A 267 -4.65 0.00 -14.10
C TYR A 267 -3.91 0.95 -13.15
N ALA A 268 -4.17 0.87 -11.84
CA ALA A 268 -3.45 1.67 -10.86
C ALA A 268 -1.94 1.38 -10.86
N HIS A 269 -1.56 0.11 -10.96
CA HIS A 269 -0.16 -0.29 -11.07
C HIS A 269 0.49 0.17 -12.39
N SER A 270 -0.22 0.03 -13.51
CA SER A 270 0.26 0.43 -14.84
C SER A 270 0.47 1.94 -14.91
N ILE A 271 -0.56 2.73 -14.59
CA ILE A 271 -0.51 4.19 -14.69
C ILE A 271 0.50 4.80 -13.70
N SER A 272 0.52 4.31 -12.45
CA SER A 272 1.51 4.81 -11.47
C SER A 272 2.96 4.51 -11.90
N ARG A 273 3.20 3.39 -12.62
CA ARG A 273 4.52 3.11 -13.19
C ARG A 273 4.86 4.07 -14.34
N GLN A 274 3.92 4.33 -15.23
CA GLN A 274 4.12 5.26 -16.34
C GLN A 274 4.39 6.70 -15.84
N ILE A 275 3.66 7.16 -14.81
CA ILE A 275 3.90 8.47 -14.17
C ILE A 275 5.30 8.51 -13.56
N LEU A 276 5.69 7.48 -12.82
CA LEU A 276 7.00 7.40 -12.21
C LEU A 276 8.12 7.45 -13.26
N ASN A 277 8.02 6.64 -14.31
CA ASN A 277 8.98 6.65 -15.41
C ASN A 277 9.10 8.03 -16.05
N PHE A 278 7.97 8.72 -16.29
CA PHE A 278 7.97 10.07 -16.80
C PHE A 278 8.69 11.06 -15.85
N CYS A 279 8.47 10.95 -14.54
CA CYS A 279 9.16 11.78 -13.56
C CYS A 279 10.67 11.50 -13.51
N LEU A 280 11.08 10.23 -13.65
CA LEU A 280 12.49 9.85 -13.71
C LEU A 280 13.16 10.37 -15.00
N GLU A 281 12.53 10.20 -16.17
CA GLU A 281 13.00 10.72 -17.46
C GLU A 281 13.21 12.25 -17.41
N GLN A 282 12.39 12.95 -16.65
CA GLN A 282 12.44 14.40 -16.49
C GLN A 282 13.23 14.86 -15.25
N ASN A 283 13.88 13.94 -14.54
CA ASN A 283 14.63 14.20 -13.32
C ASN A 283 13.84 14.95 -12.24
N ILE A 284 12.58 14.60 -12.03
CA ILE A 284 11.69 15.20 -11.02
C ILE A 284 11.86 14.48 -9.68
N LYS A 285 11.97 15.25 -8.60
CA LYS A 285 12.11 14.76 -7.22
C LYS A 285 10.91 15.04 -6.34
N VAL A 286 9.97 15.88 -6.79
CA VAL A 286 8.75 16.24 -6.06
C VAL A 286 7.53 16.05 -6.97
N ILE A 287 6.60 15.21 -6.55
CA ILE A 287 5.31 14.99 -7.21
C ILE A 287 4.21 15.55 -6.32
N VAL A 288 3.31 16.36 -6.90
CA VAL A 288 2.19 16.98 -6.20
C VAL A 288 0.88 16.39 -6.70
N VAL A 289 0.04 15.92 -5.79
CA VAL A 289 -1.26 15.32 -6.10
C VAL A 289 -2.39 16.03 -5.33
N PRO A 290 -3.64 15.98 -5.80
CA PRO A 290 -4.78 16.41 -5.00
C PRO A 290 -4.99 15.46 -3.80
N ASN A 291 -5.31 16.00 -2.62
CA ASN A 291 -5.66 15.21 -1.45
C ASN A 291 -7.14 14.79 -1.50
N TYR A 292 -7.40 13.61 -1.99
CA TYR A 292 -8.74 13.03 -2.01
C TYR A 292 -9.09 12.22 -0.75
N GLU A 293 -8.20 12.16 0.24
CA GLU A 293 -8.43 11.52 1.54
C GLU A 293 -9.13 12.46 2.53
N ALA A 294 -9.12 13.78 2.25
CA ALA A 294 -9.89 14.74 3.04
C ALA A 294 -11.38 14.36 3.02
N PRO A 295 -12.09 14.44 4.16
CA PRO A 295 -13.51 14.13 4.20
C PRO A 295 -14.25 15.06 3.22
N ILE A 296 -14.72 14.48 2.12
CA ILE A 296 -15.70 15.12 1.25
C ILE A 296 -16.97 15.20 2.07
N ASP A 297 -17.57 16.37 2.17
CA ASP A 297 -18.84 16.58 2.88
C ASP A 297 -19.90 15.64 2.28
N PHE A 298 -20.24 14.57 3.01
CA PHE A 298 -21.00 13.42 2.54
C PHE A 298 -22.50 13.68 2.35
N ARG A 299 -22.92 14.90 2.07
CA ARG A 299 -24.34 15.21 1.83
C ARG A 299 -24.92 14.54 0.58
N ASP A 300 -24.05 14.11 -0.37
CA ASP A 300 -24.45 13.38 -1.58
C ASP A 300 -24.08 11.89 -1.56
N LYS A 301 -24.69 11.14 -0.65
CA LYS A 301 -24.50 9.68 -0.54
C LYS A 301 -24.88 8.87 -1.79
N LYS A 302 -25.63 9.46 -2.73
CA LYS A 302 -26.15 8.80 -3.93
C LYS A 302 -25.10 8.51 -4.98
N TYR A 303 -24.04 9.34 -5.08
CA TYR A 303 -22.95 9.21 -6.07
C TYR A 303 -21.83 8.25 -5.65
N LEU A 304 -21.72 7.93 -4.36
CA LEU A 304 -20.56 7.22 -3.81
C LEU A 304 -20.56 5.70 -4.04
N LYS A 305 -21.72 5.06 -4.24
CA LYS A 305 -21.79 3.60 -4.32
C LYS A 305 -21.43 3.03 -5.70
N THR A 306 -21.75 3.73 -6.78
CA THR A 306 -21.50 3.27 -8.16
C THR A 306 -20.17 3.75 -8.72
N ASP A 307 -19.68 4.92 -8.34
CA ASP A 307 -18.48 5.53 -8.91
C ASP A 307 -17.18 5.14 -8.19
N ALA A 308 -17.24 4.63 -6.97
CA ALA A 308 -16.06 4.20 -6.23
C ALA A 308 -15.26 3.10 -6.95
N TYR A 309 -15.92 2.21 -7.67
CA TYR A 309 -15.30 1.17 -8.49
C TYR A 309 -14.84 1.64 -9.88
N ARG A 310 -15.37 2.77 -10.35
CA ARG A 310 -14.98 3.35 -11.64
C ARG A 310 -13.71 4.16 -11.51
N TRP A 311 -13.61 4.96 -10.45
CA TRP A 311 -12.52 5.90 -10.28
C TRP A 311 -11.27 5.25 -9.68
N VAL A 312 -10.21 5.21 -10.47
CA VAL A 312 -8.96 4.55 -10.10
C VAL A 312 -7.92 5.52 -9.50
N GLY A 313 -8.21 6.82 -9.46
CA GLY A 313 -7.27 7.88 -9.06
C GLY A 313 -6.67 7.68 -7.67
N ARG A 314 -7.47 7.36 -6.65
CA ARG A 314 -6.96 7.07 -5.29
C ARG A 314 -5.98 5.90 -5.28
N SER A 315 -6.30 4.84 -6.01
CA SER A 315 -5.44 3.67 -6.12
C SER A 315 -4.14 4.00 -6.84
N ILE A 316 -4.17 4.85 -7.89
CA ILE A 316 -2.97 5.33 -8.58
C ILE A 316 -2.08 6.12 -7.60
N ILE A 317 -2.64 7.06 -6.83
CA ILE A 317 -1.89 7.85 -5.83
C ILE A 317 -1.25 6.94 -4.79
N SER A 318 -2.00 5.99 -4.23
CA SER A 318 -1.48 5.03 -3.25
C SER A 318 -0.31 4.21 -3.80
N LYS A 319 -0.42 3.72 -5.06
CA LYS A 319 0.66 2.98 -5.71
C LYS A 319 1.86 3.87 -6.06
N LEU A 320 1.60 5.12 -6.44
CA LEU A 320 2.64 6.08 -6.77
C LEU A 320 3.48 6.44 -5.54
N LYS A 321 2.85 6.67 -4.38
CA LYS A 321 3.54 7.04 -3.13
C LYS A 321 4.70 6.08 -2.80
N TYR A 322 4.43 4.77 -2.70
CA TYR A 322 5.49 3.82 -2.32
C TYR A 322 6.50 3.56 -3.44
N LYS A 323 6.07 3.58 -4.72
CA LYS A 323 6.98 3.40 -5.86
C LYS A 323 7.93 4.58 -6.01
N ALA A 324 7.41 5.80 -5.88
CA ALA A 324 8.18 7.03 -5.95
C ALA A 324 9.20 7.10 -4.79
N PHE A 325 8.77 6.76 -3.57
CA PHE A 325 9.66 6.70 -2.42
C PHE A 325 10.85 5.77 -2.66
N GLY A 326 10.63 4.57 -3.23
CA GLY A 326 11.70 3.64 -3.57
C GLY A 326 12.70 4.18 -4.61
N GLN A 327 12.36 5.26 -5.33
CA GLN A 327 13.22 5.94 -6.31
C GLN A 327 13.71 7.31 -5.79
N GLY A 328 13.62 7.54 -4.48
CA GLY A 328 14.02 8.81 -3.89
C GLY A 328 13.18 10.00 -4.38
N ILE A 329 11.91 9.80 -4.73
CA ILE A 329 10.97 10.85 -5.13
C ILE A 329 9.90 10.98 -4.05
N VAL A 330 9.63 12.20 -3.60
CA VAL A 330 8.57 12.47 -2.62
C VAL A 330 7.25 12.77 -3.33
N VAL A 331 6.16 12.22 -2.80
CA VAL A 331 4.78 12.54 -3.23
C VAL A 331 4.09 13.29 -2.11
N THR A 332 3.71 14.52 -2.40
CA THR A 332 2.97 15.41 -1.48
C THR A 332 1.59 15.72 -2.01
N SER A 333 0.72 16.31 -1.21
CA SER A 333 -0.65 16.58 -1.62
C SER A 333 -1.12 17.98 -1.23
N VAL A 334 -2.02 18.55 -2.05
CA VAL A 334 -2.70 19.81 -1.81
C VAL A 334 -4.20 19.60 -1.61
N ARG A 335 -4.87 20.51 -0.91
CA ARG A 335 -6.33 20.48 -0.78
C ARG A 335 -6.98 20.68 -2.15
N PRO A 336 -7.99 19.85 -2.52
CA PRO A 336 -8.61 19.90 -3.86
C PRO A 336 -9.65 21.01 -4.01
N TYR A 337 -9.49 22.12 -3.30
CA TYR A 337 -10.44 23.23 -3.33
C TYR A 337 -10.25 24.08 -4.59
N HIS A 338 -11.30 24.24 -5.41
CA HIS A 338 -11.35 25.01 -6.65
C HIS A 338 -10.31 24.68 -7.74
N ILE A 339 -9.52 23.62 -7.58
CA ILE A 339 -8.49 23.23 -8.57
C ILE A 339 -9.09 22.85 -9.93
N ALA A 340 -10.32 22.39 -9.98
CA ALA A 340 -10.98 21.93 -11.20
C ALA A 340 -12.00 22.92 -11.78
N ASP A 341 -12.30 24.00 -11.04
CA ASP A 341 -13.39 24.92 -11.38
C ASP A 341 -12.90 26.31 -11.76
N CYS A 342 -11.61 26.59 -11.58
CA CYS A 342 -11.00 27.87 -11.91
C CYS A 342 -9.98 27.73 -13.05
N CYS A 343 -9.85 28.79 -13.82
CA CYS A 343 -8.84 28.94 -14.86
C CYS A 343 -7.44 29.02 -14.24
N SER A 344 -6.51 28.23 -14.73
CA SER A 344 -5.12 28.25 -14.23
C SER A 344 -4.36 29.54 -14.59
N GLU A 345 -4.84 30.31 -15.54
CA GLU A 345 -4.18 31.57 -15.99
C GLU A 345 -4.68 32.78 -15.21
N CYS A 346 -6.00 32.92 -15.04
CA CYS A 346 -6.57 34.15 -14.46
C CYS A 346 -7.36 33.90 -13.15
N GLY A 347 -7.56 32.67 -12.73
CA GLY A 347 -8.30 32.35 -11.51
C GLY A 347 -9.83 32.39 -11.64
N GLU A 348 -10.37 32.91 -12.73
CA GLU A 348 -11.81 33.02 -12.94
C GLU A 348 -12.49 31.65 -13.11
N LYS A 349 -13.78 31.59 -12.75
CA LYS A 349 -14.57 30.35 -12.84
C LYS A 349 -14.73 29.94 -14.31
N ILE A 350 -14.44 28.65 -14.60
CA ILE A 350 -14.54 28.10 -15.95
C ILE A 350 -15.92 27.52 -16.24
N ARG A 351 -16.31 27.55 -17.54
CA ARG A 351 -17.41 26.76 -18.10
C ARG A 351 -16.84 25.58 -18.86
N ARG A 352 -17.43 24.40 -18.69
CA ARG A 352 -16.98 23.17 -19.36
C ARG A 352 -17.85 22.82 -20.54
N TYR A 353 -17.25 22.30 -21.62
CA TYR A 353 -17.94 21.84 -22.80
C TYR A 353 -17.19 20.67 -23.45
N ASN A 354 -17.83 20.01 -24.42
CA ASN A 354 -17.21 18.99 -25.27
C ASN A 354 -17.03 19.50 -26.70
N GLU A 355 -16.14 18.87 -27.47
CA GLU A 355 -16.00 19.12 -28.91
C GLU A 355 -17.36 18.92 -29.60
N GLY A 356 -17.71 19.81 -30.53
CA GLY A 356 -18.98 19.84 -31.25
C GLY A 356 -20.15 20.50 -30.49
N HIS A 357 -19.97 20.94 -29.25
CA HIS A 357 -20.96 21.70 -28.50
C HIS A 357 -20.55 23.17 -28.43
N ALA A 358 -21.53 24.09 -28.46
CA ALA A 358 -21.27 25.50 -28.29
C ALA A 358 -20.57 25.75 -26.93
N ALA A 359 -19.50 26.55 -26.95
CA ALA A 359 -18.72 26.86 -25.73
C ALA A 359 -19.52 27.65 -24.69
N GLY A 360 -20.73 28.11 -25.01
CA GLY A 360 -21.64 28.79 -24.07
C GLY A 360 -22.49 27.84 -23.22
N THR A 361 -22.62 26.55 -23.60
CA THR A 361 -23.37 25.57 -22.83
C THR A 361 -22.46 24.95 -21.78
N ASN A 362 -22.81 25.11 -20.48
CA ASN A 362 -22.06 24.50 -19.40
C ASN A 362 -22.42 23.01 -19.28
N TYR A 363 -21.51 22.14 -19.65
CA TYR A 363 -21.65 20.70 -19.49
C TYR A 363 -20.65 20.19 -18.43
N TYR A 364 -21.15 19.77 -17.27
CA TYR A 364 -20.35 19.40 -16.11
C TYR A 364 -19.28 18.33 -16.41
N GLY A 365 -19.59 17.36 -17.27
CA GLY A 365 -18.65 16.31 -17.72
C GLY A 365 -17.72 16.73 -18.86
N GLY A 366 -17.76 17.98 -19.29
CA GLY A 366 -16.99 18.48 -20.45
C GLY A 366 -15.48 18.37 -20.25
N LYS A 367 -14.78 18.00 -21.32
CA LYS A 367 -13.31 17.85 -21.33
C LYS A 367 -12.57 19.15 -21.63
N LEU A 368 -13.25 20.11 -22.23
CA LEU A 368 -12.74 21.44 -22.57
C LEU A 368 -13.32 22.49 -21.64
N PHE A 369 -12.61 23.60 -21.49
CA PHE A 369 -13.09 24.75 -20.74
C PHE A 369 -12.94 26.04 -21.51
N LEU A 370 -13.78 27.01 -21.14
CA LEU A 370 -13.69 28.41 -21.49
C LEU A 370 -13.90 29.25 -20.23
N CYS A 371 -13.03 30.23 -19.97
CA CYS A 371 -13.22 31.22 -18.91
C CYS A 371 -13.76 32.54 -19.45
N PRO A 372 -14.29 33.44 -18.60
CA PRO A 372 -14.80 34.74 -19.01
C PRO A 372 -13.75 35.59 -19.72
N ASN A 373 -12.48 35.46 -19.40
CA ASN A 373 -11.37 36.21 -20.03
C ASN A 373 -10.86 35.55 -21.33
N GLY A 374 -11.59 34.58 -21.90
CA GLY A 374 -11.28 33.97 -23.19
C GLY A 374 -10.25 32.83 -23.16
N HIS A 375 -9.65 32.50 -22.01
CA HIS A 375 -8.74 31.36 -21.93
C HIS A 375 -9.51 30.05 -22.12
N LYS A 376 -8.98 29.17 -22.93
CA LYS A 376 -9.60 27.88 -23.29
C LYS A 376 -8.57 26.75 -23.28
N GLY A 377 -9.01 25.54 -23.03
CA GLY A 377 -8.11 24.37 -23.03
C GLY A 377 -8.73 23.10 -22.46
N ASN A 378 -7.88 22.15 -22.13
CA ASN A 378 -8.30 20.89 -21.54
C ASN A 378 -8.47 21.03 -20.01
N VAL A 379 -9.62 20.62 -19.48
CA VAL A 379 -9.96 20.71 -18.05
C VAL A 379 -8.96 19.95 -17.19
N ALA A 380 -8.56 18.74 -17.58
CA ALA A 380 -7.66 17.92 -16.77
C ALA A 380 -6.24 18.52 -16.71
N LYS A 381 -5.75 19.08 -17.81
CA LYS A 381 -4.49 19.83 -17.84
C LYS A 381 -4.58 21.07 -16.94
N ASN A 382 -5.64 21.88 -17.10
CA ASN A 382 -5.90 23.05 -16.25
C ASN A 382 -5.91 22.68 -14.75
N THR A 383 -6.57 21.56 -14.40
CA THR A 383 -6.60 21.05 -13.03
C THR A 383 -5.19 20.71 -12.53
N ALA A 384 -4.36 20.03 -13.34
CA ALA A 384 -2.99 19.69 -12.95
C ALA A 384 -2.15 20.96 -12.72
N VAL A 385 -2.27 21.97 -13.58
CA VAL A 385 -1.59 23.26 -13.40
C VAL A 385 -2.03 23.94 -12.09
N ASN A 386 -3.34 23.93 -11.79
CA ASN A 386 -3.87 24.50 -10.55
C ASN A 386 -3.35 23.74 -9.30
N VAL A 387 -3.20 22.42 -9.38
CA VAL A 387 -2.55 21.62 -8.31
C VAL A 387 -1.14 22.12 -8.05
N GLY A 388 -0.34 22.30 -9.10
CA GLY A 388 1.03 22.82 -8.99
C GLY A 388 1.08 24.23 -8.44
N LYS A 389 0.29 25.16 -8.98
CA LYS A 389 0.21 26.55 -8.50
C LYS A 389 -0.25 26.63 -7.04
N SER A 390 -1.23 25.81 -6.65
CA SER A 390 -1.69 25.74 -5.26
C SER A 390 -0.60 25.26 -4.29
N PHE A 391 0.25 24.33 -4.73
CA PHE A 391 1.39 23.88 -3.94
C PHE A 391 2.47 24.96 -3.83
N LEU A 392 2.84 25.60 -4.94
CA LEU A 392 3.89 26.61 -4.97
C LEU A 392 3.55 27.83 -4.09
N LYS A 393 2.29 28.31 -4.12
CA LYS A 393 1.83 29.38 -3.22
C LYS A 393 2.09 29.10 -1.74
N TYR A 394 2.12 27.84 -1.34
CA TYR A 394 2.37 27.43 0.05
C TYR A 394 3.86 27.50 0.43
N TYR A 395 4.76 27.57 -0.55
CA TYR A 395 6.20 27.62 -0.35
C TYR A 395 6.82 28.98 -0.68
N GLU A 396 6.06 29.91 -1.28
CA GLU A 396 6.45 31.31 -1.48
C GLU A 396 6.26 32.17 -0.20
N THR A 397 5.59 31.63 0.83
CA THR A 397 5.41 32.24 2.15
C THR A 397 6.30 31.59 3.17
#